data_d5b0daaa7e08d269ce72d673d16bc9b6
#
_entry.id   d5b0daaa7e08d269ce72d673d16bc9b6
#
_cell.length_a   1.000
_cell.length_b   1.000
_cell.length_c   1.000
_cell.angle_alpha   90.00
_cell.angle_beta   90.00
_cell.angle_gamma   90.00
#
_symmetry.space_group_name_H-M   'P 1'
#
loop_
_entity.id
_entity.type
_entity.pdbx_description
1 polymer ?
#
loop_
_entity_poly.entity_id
_entity_poly.type
_entity_poly.pdbx_seq_one_letter_code
_entity_poly.pdbx_strand_id
1 'polypeptide(L)'
;KQLLLDVVEKEQPDMVVFSHSSYGWDLAPRIALALKAAQVSEVVDIVDGVMVSPVCNGKLRREVKAKTSQMVVTLQAGAFSLSSDPTGTPAVEKIETSAAPQIEFGGYEESEGGGVDLSKAEVIVSAGRGIGKPENLEIIKGLAGALNGEYGASRPVVDSVWADHTRQVGTTGQTVSPKLYVACGISGAIQHLAGMKKSEFVVAINTDKDAPIGEVADVLVVADLKEFIPALTERLAA
;
A
#
# COMPACT_ATOMS: atom_id res chain seq x y z
N LYS A 1 -14.78 -19.58 1.45
CA LYS A 1 -14.53 -20.24 0.16
C LYS A 1 -15.84 -20.72 -0.47
N GLN A 2 -16.64 -21.59 0.22
CA GLN A 2 -17.85 -22.18 -0.37
C GLN A 2 -18.84 -21.12 -0.84
N LEU A 3 -19.16 -20.13 -0.01
CA LEU A 3 -20.01 -19.01 -0.37
C LEU A 3 -19.61 -18.33 -1.70
N LEU A 4 -18.29 -18.11 -1.91
CA LEU A 4 -17.81 -17.50 -3.15
C LEU A 4 -17.97 -18.44 -4.35
N LEU A 5 -17.81 -19.74 -4.16
CA LEU A 5 -18.04 -20.72 -5.24
C LEU A 5 -19.53 -20.77 -5.61
N ASP A 6 -20.43 -20.75 -4.64
CA ASP A 6 -21.88 -20.71 -4.86
C ASP A 6 -22.30 -19.45 -5.65
N VAL A 7 -21.69 -18.29 -5.31
CA VAL A 7 -21.90 -17.04 -6.06
C VAL A 7 -21.37 -17.13 -7.48
N VAL A 8 -20.16 -17.64 -7.68
CA VAL A 8 -19.57 -17.81 -9.02
C VAL A 8 -20.39 -18.77 -9.87
N GLU A 9 -20.93 -19.84 -9.27
CA GLU A 9 -21.82 -20.78 -9.98
C GLU A 9 -23.13 -20.12 -10.40
N LYS A 10 -23.70 -19.25 -9.55
CA LYS A 10 -24.92 -18.50 -9.85
C LYS A 10 -24.71 -17.45 -10.92
N GLU A 11 -23.66 -16.63 -10.77
CA GLU A 11 -23.45 -15.42 -11.57
C GLU A 11 -22.58 -15.65 -12.83
N GLN A 12 -21.86 -16.77 -12.90
CA GLN A 12 -20.99 -17.16 -14.04
C GLN A 12 -20.06 -16.03 -14.55
N PRO A 13 -19.32 -15.33 -13.68
CA PRO A 13 -18.48 -14.21 -14.08
C PRO A 13 -17.26 -14.70 -14.90
N ASP A 14 -16.79 -13.88 -15.83
CA ASP A 14 -15.53 -14.12 -16.55
C ASP A 14 -14.31 -13.88 -15.66
N MET A 15 -14.44 -13.00 -14.66
CA MET A 15 -13.36 -12.64 -13.76
C MET A 15 -13.84 -12.50 -12.32
N VAL A 16 -13.09 -13.12 -11.39
CA VAL A 16 -13.24 -12.93 -9.94
C VAL A 16 -12.10 -12.06 -9.44
N VAL A 17 -12.43 -10.92 -8.85
CA VAL A 17 -11.45 -9.90 -8.44
C VAL A 17 -11.39 -9.79 -6.93
N PHE A 18 -10.17 -9.79 -6.39
CA PHE A 18 -9.89 -9.53 -4.98
C PHE A 18 -8.92 -8.33 -4.87
N SER A 19 -8.95 -7.62 -3.74
CA SER A 19 -7.84 -6.77 -3.36
C SER A 19 -6.60 -7.62 -3.07
N HIS A 20 -5.40 -7.12 -3.42
CA HIS A 20 -4.13 -7.79 -3.09
C HIS A 20 -3.80 -7.56 -1.61
N SER A 21 -4.57 -8.18 -0.74
CA SER A 21 -4.49 -8.14 0.73
C SER A 21 -4.35 -9.55 1.27
N SER A 22 -4.19 -9.71 2.59
CA SER A 22 -4.13 -11.03 3.24
C SER A 22 -5.33 -11.92 2.90
N TYR A 23 -6.53 -11.33 2.78
CA TYR A 23 -7.71 -12.06 2.34
C TYR A 23 -7.63 -12.52 0.88
N GLY A 24 -7.17 -11.64 -0.01
CA GLY A 24 -6.97 -11.97 -1.43
C GLY A 24 -5.90 -13.04 -1.61
N TRP A 25 -4.82 -13.00 -0.83
CA TRP A 25 -3.76 -14.01 -0.88
C TRP A 25 -4.24 -15.39 -0.43
N ASP A 26 -5.14 -15.44 0.57
CA ASP A 26 -5.69 -16.71 1.02
C ASP A 26 -6.79 -17.24 0.08
N LEU A 27 -7.71 -16.40 -0.35
CA LEU A 27 -8.90 -16.82 -1.08
C LEU A 27 -8.68 -17.01 -2.58
N ALA A 28 -7.95 -16.13 -3.25
CA ALA A 28 -7.80 -16.17 -4.70
C ALA A 28 -7.23 -17.49 -5.22
N PRO A 29 -6.13 -18.06 -4.70
CA PRO A 29 -5.61 -19.33 -5.19
C PRO A 29 -6.56 -20.50 -4.91
N ARG A 30 -7.29 -20.46 -3.80
CA ARG A 30 -8.27 -21.51 -3.45
C ARG A 30 -9.50 -21.49 -4.35
N ILE A 31 -9.94 -20.32 -4.78
CA ILE A 31 -11.04 -20.14 -5.72
C ILE A 31 -10.57 -20.53 -7.12
N ALA A 32 -9.42 -20.03 -7.56
CA ALA A 32 -8.86 -20.36 -8.87
C ALA A 32 -8.67 -21.89 -9.07
N LEU A 33 -8.14 -22.58 -8.05
CA LEU A 33 -7.97 -24.03 -8.10
C LEU A 33 -9.33 -24.74 -8.20
N ALA A 34 -10.34 -24.32 -7.44
CA ALA A 34 -11.66 -24.94 -7.47
C ALA A 34 -12.36 -24.75 -8.83
N LEU A 35 -12.20 -23.58 -9.45
CA LEU A 35 -12.74 -23.24 -10.76
C LEU A 35 -11.89 -23.77 -11.92
N LYS A 36 -10.69 -24.31 -11.66
CA LYS A 36 -9.68 -24.63 -12.69
C LYS A 36 -9.37 -23.43 -13.58
N ALA A 37 -9.42 -22.23 -12.99
CA ALA A 37 -9.21 -20.95 -13.66
C ALA A 37 -7.76 -20.48 -13.52
N ALA A 38 -7.31 -19.65 -14.47
CA ALA A 38 -6.04 -18.97 -14.36
C ALA A 38 -6.08 -18.00 -13.16
N GLN A 39 -4.94 -17.84 -12.45
CA GLN A 39 -4.80 -16.90 -11.38
C GLN A 39 -3.64 -15.93 -11.66
N VAL A 40 -3.87 -14.63 -11.51
CA VAL A 40 -2.85 -13.60 -11.64
C VAL A 40 -2.87 -12.71 -10.39
N SER A 41 -1.72 -12.67 -9.70
CA SER A 41 -1.59 -11.90 -8.46
C SER A 41 -0.93 -10.55 -8.70
N GLU A 42 -1.27 -9.59 -7.81
CA GLU A 42 -0.63 -8.27 -7.75
C GLU A 42 -0.72 -7.52 -9.08
N VAL A 43 -1.91 -7.53 -9.68
CA VAL A 43 -2.14 -6.82 -10.94
C VAL A 43 -2.12 -5.32 -10.68
N VAL A 44 -1.29 -4.61 -11.46
CA VAL A 44 -1.10 -3.15 -11.35
C VAL A 44 -1.64 -2.40 -12.55
N ASP A 45 -1.95 -3.12 -13.64
CA ASP A 45 -2.55 -2.56 -14.85
C ASP A 45 -3.25 -3.66 -15.65
N ILE A 46 -4.24 -3.27 -16.46
CA ILE A 46 -4.97 -4.16 -17.37
C ILE A 46 -5.10 -3.42 -18.70
N VAL A 47 -4.43 -3.91 -19.73
CA VAL A 47 -4.43 -3.32 -21.08
C VAL A 47 -4.91 -4.38 -22.07
N ASP A 48 -6.02 -4.12 -22.75
CA ASP A 48 -6.60 -5.02 -23.76
C ASP A 48 -6.76 -6.49 -23.28
N GLY A 49 -7.15 -6.66 -22.02
CA GLY A 49 -7.32 -7.97 -21.39
C GLY A 49 -5.99 -8.67 -21.00
N VAL A 50 -4.87 -7.97 -21.10
CA VAL A 50 -3.56 -8.43 -20.62
C VAL A 50 -3.33 -7.86 -19.22
N MET A 51 -3.05 -8.75 -18.27
CA MET A 51 -2.75 -8.38 -16.88
C MET A 51 -1.27 -8.02 -16.74
N VAL A 52 -0.98 -6.88 -16.14
CA VAL A 52 0.40 -6.47 -15.85
C VAL A 52 0.68 -6.63 -14.36
N SER A 53 1.70 -7.39 -14.02
CA SER A 53 2.15 -7.61 -12.62
C SER A 53 3.61 -7.21 -12.45
N PRO A 54 3.99 -6.59 -11.32
CA PRO A 54 5.39 -6.33 -11.01
C PRO A 54 6.09 -7.64 -10.67
N VAL A 55 7.35 -7.78 -11.06
CA VAL A 55 8.23 -8.89 -10.69
C VAL A 55 9.63 -8.37 -10.34
N CYS A 56 10.44 -9.20 -9.69
CA CYS A 56 11.79 -8.81 -9.25
C CYS A 56 11.79 -7.51 -8.39
N ASN A 57 10.92 -7.46 -7.38
CA ASN A 57 10.75 -6.27 -6.52
C ASN A 57 10.38 -4.99 -7.29
N GLY A 58 9.55 -5.15 -8.33
CA GLY A 58 9.08 -4.02 -9.15
C GLY A 58 10.04 -3.52 -10.23
N LYS A 59 11.22 -4.14 -10.37
CA LYS A 59 12.19 -3.80 -11.43
C LYS A 59 11.71 -4.16 -12.83
N LEU A 60 10.88 -5.17 -12.94
CA LEU A 60 10.33 -5.66 -14.21
C LEU A 60 8.80 -5.71 -14.12
N ARG A 61 8.15 -5.60 -15.27
CA ARG A 61 6.71 -5.84 -15.44
C ARG A 61 6.53 -7.11 -16.27
N ARG A 62 5.66 -7.98 -15.78
CA ARG A 62 5.27 -9.20 -16.48
C ARG A 62 3.87 -9.01 -17.04
N GLU A 63 3.72 -9.23 -18.33
CA GLU A 63 2.44 -9.28 -19.02
C GLU A 63 1.93 -10.70 -19.06
N VAL A 64 0.68 -10.91 -18.67
CA VAL A 64 0.05 -12.24 -18.59
C VAL A 64 -1.32 -12.18 -19.23
N LYS A 65 -1.59 -13.12 -20.13
CA LYS A 65 -2.91 -13.35 -20.70
C LYS A 65 -3.42 -14.72 -20.26
N ALA A 66 -4.61 -14.76 -19.68
CA ALA A 66 -5.24 -16.03 -19.29
C ALA A 66 -5.60 -16.86 -20.54
N LYS A 67 -5.44 -18.18 -20.43
CA LYS A 67 -5.88 -19.14 -21.45
C LYS A 67 -7.20 -19.83 -21.09
N THR A 68 -7.69 -19.60 -19.87
CA THR A 68 -8.96 -20.14 -19.37
C THR A 68 -10.09 -19.14 -19.64
N SER A 69 -11.32 -19.62 -19.76
CA SER A 69 -12.53 -18.79 -19.93
C SER A 69 -12.81 -17.92 -18.72
N GLN A 70 -12.51 -18.44 -17.54
CA GLN A 70 -12.61 -17.69 -16.28
C GLN A 70 -11.20 -17.42 -15.72
N MET A 71 -11.05 -16.32 -14.99
CA MET A 71 -9.81 -15.99 -14.28
C MET A 71 -10.07 -15.44 -12.89
N VAL A 72 -9.08 -15.57 -12.03
CA VAL A 72 -9.09 -14.98 -10.67
C VAL A 72 -7.90 -14.05 -10.57
N VAL A 73 -8.13 -12.80 -10.18
CA VAL A 73 -7.07 -11.80 -10.08
C VAL A 73 -7.07 -11.14 -8.71
N THR A 74 -5.88 -10.72 -8.27
CA THR A 74 -5.77 -9.81 -7.14
C THR A 74 -5.19 -8.48 -7.62
N LEU A 75 -5.84 -7.36 -7.30
CA LEU A 75 -5.43 -6.02 -7.71
C LEU A 75 -4.63 -5.34 -6.59
N GLN A 76 -3.50 -4.76 -6.93
CA GLN A 76 -2.69 -4.00 -5.98
C GLN A 76 -3.44 -2.74 -5.52
N ALA A 77 -3.44 -2.47 -4.22
CA ALA A 77 -4.00 -1.24 -3.66
C ALA A 77 -3.35 0.00 -4.29
N GLY A 78 -4.15 1.01 -4.60
CA GLY A 78 -3.69 2.24 -5.24
C GLY A 78 -3.21 2.11 -6.71
N ALA A 79 -3.36 0.93 -7.33
CA ALA A 79 -2.96 0.72 -8.72
C ALA A 79 -3.94 1.31 -9.74
N PHE A 80 -5.20 1.39 -9.36
CA PHE A 80 -6.30 1.83 -10.20
C PHE A 80 -6.98 3.03 -9.57
N SER A 81 -7.14 4.09 -10.35
CA SER A 81 -7.87 5.29 -9.95
C SER A 81 -9.29 5.25 -10.50
N LEU A 82 -10.24 5.84 -9.78
CA LEU A 82 -11.58 6.05 -10.31
C LEU A 82 -11.54 7.14 -11.39
N SER A 83 -12.21 6.89 -12.50
CA SER A 83 -12.35 7.90 -13.57
C SER A 83 -13.37 8.99 -13.24
N SER A 84 -14.24 8.74 -12.28
CA SER A 84 -15.27 9.66 -11.79
C SER A 84 -15.74 9.21 -10.40
N ASP A 85 -16.33 10.13 -9.65
CA ASP A 85 -16.95 9.79 -8.38
C ASP A 85 -18.09 8.79 -8.57
N PRO A 86 -18.22 7.79 -7.66
CA PRO A 86 -19.32 6.84 -7.71
C PRO A 86 -20.67 7.54 -7.60
N THR A 87 -21.60 7.23 -8.48
CA THR A 87 -22.97 7.78 -8.46
C THR A 87 -23.99 6.67 -8.26
N GLY A 88 -25.06 6.97 -7.52
CA GLY A 88 -26.18 6.07 -7.31
C GLY A 88 -26.11 5.30 -5.97
N THR A 89 -27.21 4.60 -5.69
CA THR A 89 -27.35 3.75 -4.50
C THR A 89 -27.28 2.28 -4.95
N PRO A 90 -26.31 1.49 -4.48
CA PRO A 90 -26.20 0.10 -4.86
C PRO A 90 -27.37 -0.72 -4.27
N ALA A 91 -27.83 -1.74 -5.01
CA ALA A 91 -28.70 -2.76 -4.46
C ALA A 91 -27.87 -3.69 -3.55
N VAL A 92 -28.40 -4.00 -2.38
CA VAL A 92 -27.77 -4.91 -1.41
C VAL A 92 -28.55 -6.21 -1.36
N GLU A 93 -27.93 -7.33 -1.75
CA GLU A 93 -28.51 -8.66 -1.62
C GLU A 93 -27.80 -9.42 -0.50
N LYS A 94 -28.56 -9.98 0.43
CA LYS A 94 -28.03 -10.85 1.48
C LYS A 94 -27.97 -12.29 0.96
N ILE A 95 -26.78 -12.85 0.96
CA ILE A 95 -26.54 -14.23 0.54
C ILE A 95 -26.31 -15.09 1.77
N GLU A 96 -27.11 -16.16 1.91
CA GLU A 96 -26.94 -17.15 2.96
C GLU A 96 -26.14 -18.35 2.44
N THR A 97 -25.30 -18.93 3.30
CA THR A 97 -24.54 -20.14 2.98
C THR A 97 -24.83 -21.22 4.02
N SER A 98 -24.94 -22.46 3.56
CA SER A 98 -25.05 -23.63 4.42
C SER A 98 -23.67 -24.22 4.82
N ALA A 99 -22.59 -23.62 4.34
CA ALA A 99 -21.23 -24.08 4.63
C ALA A 99 -20.87 -23.88 6.12
N ALA A 100 -20.61 -24.96 6.83
CA ALA A 100 -20.10 -24.88 8.19
C ALA A 100 -18.63 -24.45 8.18
N PRO A 101 -18.22 -23.43 8.94
CA PRO A 101 -16.84 -23.05 9.05
C PRO A 101 -16.03 -24.15 9.75
N GLN A 102 -14.84 -24.48 9.21
CA GLN A 102 -13.90 -25.39 9.86
C GLN A 102 -13.05 -24.68 10.92
N ILE A 103 -13.02 -23.35 10.86
CA ILE A 103 -12.30 -22.45 11.79
C ILE A 103 -13.33 -21.45 12.28
N GLU A 104 -13.47 -21.35 13.58
CA GLU A 104 -14.32 -20.35 14.22
C GLU A 104 -13.56 -19.05 14.39
N PHE A 105 -14.18 -17.93 14.01
CA PHE A 105 -13.62 -16.61 14.21
C PHE A 105 -13.84 -16.19 15.67
N GLY A 106 -12.74 -16.13 16.45
CA GLY A 106 -12.80 -15.79 17.87
C GLY A 106 -12.91 -14.28 18.17
N GLY A 107 -12.73 -13.43 17.17
CA GLY A 107 -12.76 -11.97 17.33
C GLY A 107 -11.48 -11.30 16.79
N TYR A 108 -11.46 -9.98 16.84
CA TYR A 108 -10.27 -9.18 16.62
C TYR A 108 -9.63 -8.84 17.96
N GLU A 109 -8.34 -9.05 18.09
CA GLU A 109 -7.53 -8.44 19.15
C GLU A 109 -7.03 -7.10 18.63
N GLU A 110 -7.45 -6.01 19.26
CA GLU A 110 -6.88 -4.70 18.97
C GLU A 110 -5.46 -4.67 19.54
N SER A 111 -4.47 -4.38 18.68
CA SER A 111 -3.12 -4.09 19.17
C SER A 111 -3.17 -2.83 20.04
N GLU A 112 -2.51 -2.85 21.20
CA GLU A 112 -2.48 -1.71 22.15
C GLU A 112 -2.00 -0.37 21.52
N GLY A 113 -1.53 -0.38 20.29
CA GLY A 113 -1.04 0.78 19.53
C GLY A 113 -2.00 1.40 18.51
N GLY A 114 -3.25 0.94 18.40
CA GLY A 114 -4.22 1.45 17.43
C GLY A 114 -3.62 1.51 16.01
N GLY A 115 -3.68 0.42 15.26
CA GLY A 115 -3.04 0.33 13.94
C GLY A 115 -3.52 1.43 13.00
N VAL A 116 -2.61 2.29 12.56
CA VAL A 116 -2.93 3.35 11.60
C VAL A 116 -2.89 2.76 10.19
N ASP A 117 -3.98 2.92 9.47
CA ASP A 117 -4.09 2.56 8.06
C ASP A 117 -3.53 3.70 7.19
N LEU A 118 -2.22 3.65 6.95
CA LEU A 118 -1.52 4.64 6.12
C LEU A 118 -2.00 4.64 4.66
N SER A 119 -2.66 3.58 4.20
CA SER A 119 -3.14 3.50 2.81
C SER A 119 -4.24 4.51 2.51
N LYS A 120 -4.90 5.04 3.55
CA LYS A 120 -5.96 6.05 3.46
C LYS A 120 -5.47 7.48 3.69
N ALA A 121 -4.21 7.65 4.09
CA ALA A 121 -3.66 8.97 4.37
C ALA A 121 -3.41 9.76 3.08
N GLU A 122 -3.90 10.99 3.02
CA GLU A 122 -3.65 11.90 1.89
C GLU A 122 -2.24 12.50 1.93
N VAL A 123 -1.67 12.64 3.12
CA VAL A 123 -0.32 13.17 3.34
C VAL A 123 0.44 12.22 4.26
N ILE A 124 1.64 11.83 3.87
CA ILE A 124 2.53 10.99 4.69
C ILE A 124 3.91 11.64 4.80
N VAL A 125 4.37 11.83 6.03
CA VAL A 125 5.75 12.23 6.33
C VAL A 125 6.49 11.03 6.89
N SER A 126 7.44 10.49 6.14
CA SER A 126 8.07 9.20 6.46
C SER A 126 9.51 9.35 6.93
N ALA A 127 9.81 8.71 8.06
CA ALA A 127 11.14 8.70 8.68
C ALA A 127 12.02 7.58 8.09
N GLY A 128 13.20 7.95 7.64
CA GLY A 128 14.29 7.03 7.33
C GLY A 128 15.30 6.93 8.48
N ARG A 129 16.24 5.98 8.37
CA ARG A 129 17.34 5.86 9.35
C ARG A 129 18.21 7.13 9.45
N GLY A 130 18.17 8.00 8.44
CA GLY A 130 18.85 9.29 8.43
C GLY A 130 18.39 10.27 9.52
N ILE A 131 17.26 10.03 10.21
CA ILE A 131 16.89 10.81 11.41
C ILE A 131 17.91 10.65 12.55
N GLY A 132 18.69 9.56 12.56
CA GLY A 132 19.86 9.33 13.41
C GLY A 132 19.55 8.81 14.81
N LYS A 133 18.46 9.26 15.46
CA LYS A 133 18.06 8.89 16.82
C LYS A 133 16.54 8.78 16.94
N PRO A 134 16.00 7.93 17.85
CA PRO A 134 14.55 7.79 18.03
C PRO A 134 13.85 9.08 18.46
N GLU A 135 14.52 9.95 19.25
CA GLU A 135 13.94 11.23 19.70
C GLU A 135 13.64 12.17 18.53
N ASN A 136 14.38 12.04 17.42
CA ASN A 136 14.17 12.86 16.22
C ASN A 136 12.90 12.44 15.44
N LEU A 137 12.25 11.34 15.82
CA LEU A 137 10.95 10.98 15.26
C LEU A 137 9.88 12.03 15.58
N GLU A 138 10.02 12.75 16.69
CA GLU A 138 9.09 13.84 17.05
C GLU A 138 9.12 14.99 16.05
N ILE A 139 10.25 15.27 15.41
CA ILE A 139 10.37 16.26 14.33
C ILE A 139 9.49 15.84 13.13
N ILE A 140 9.51 14.54 12.81
CA ILE A 140 8.71 13.97 11.73
C ILE A 140 7.21 14.03 12.04
N LYS A 141 6.84 13.66 13.27
CA LYS A 141 5.45 13.74 13.74
C LYS A 141 4.95 15.21 13.76
N GLY A 142 5.80 16.14 14.16
CA GLY A 142 5.49 17.57 14.14
C GLY A 142 5.16 18.08 12.73
N LEU A 143 5.98 17.72 11.75
CA LEU A 143 5.72 18.08 10.35
C LEU A 143 4.46 17.38 9.81
N ALA A 144 4.25 16.10 10.12
CA ALA A 144 3.04 15.38 9.73
C ALA A 144 1.79 16.07 10.30
N GLY A 145 1.80 16.46 11.59
CA GLY A 145 0.71 17.19 12.21
C GLY A 145 0.46 18.57 11.57
N ALA A 146 1.51 19.32 11.24
CA ALA A 146 1.39 20.63 10.58
C ALA A 146 0.79 20.52 9.17
N LEU A 147 0.96 19.36 8.51
CA LEU A 147 0.39 19.06 7.19
C LEU A 147 -0.96 18.32 7.27
N ASN A 148 -1.53 18.15 8.46
CA ASN A 148 -2.73 17.32 8.70
C ASN A 148 -2.61 15.92 8.12
N GLY A 149 -1.41 15.34 8.20
CA GLY A 149 -1.09 14.02 7.66
C GLY A 149 -0.65 13.03 8.73
N GLU A 150 -0.29 11.83 8.27
CA GLU A 150 0.21 10.75 9.09
C GLU A 150 1.74 10.63 9.00
N TYR A 151 2.38 10.13 10.06
CA TYR A 151 3.78 9.75 9.93
C TYR A 151 3.93 8.28 9.54
N GLY A 152 4.88 8.04 8.65
CA GLY A 152 5.32 6.70 8.26
C GLY A 152 6.76 6.46 8.65
N ALA A 153 7.25 5.23 8.44
CA ALA A 153 8.62 4.84 8.72
C ALA A 153 9.15 3.86 7.69
N SER A 154 10.45 3.92 7.42
CA SER A 154 11.13 2.87 6.67
C SER A 154 11.41 1.66 7.55
N ARG A 155 11.56 0.48 6.96
CA ARG A 155 11.88 -0.75 7.67
C ARG A 155 13.05 -0.61 8.66
N PRO A 156 14.20 0.01 8.34
CA PRO A 156 15.29 0.16 9.31
C PRO A 156 14.93 0.95 10.57
N VAL A 157 13.96 1.86 10.49
CA VAL A 157 13.45 2.62 11.65
C VAL A 157 12.60 1.71 12.55
N VAL A 158 11.75 0.88 11.92
CA VAL A 158 10.91 -0.11 12.62
C VAL A 158 11.76 -1.23 13.22
N ASP A 159 12.71 -1.79 12.46
CA ASP A 159 13.63 -2.82 12.94
C ASP A 159 14.48 -2.34 14.16
N SER A 160 14.72 -1.01 14.23
CA SER A 160 15.40 -0.37 15.38
C SER A 160 14.46 -0.05 16.54
N VAL A 161 13.18 -0.43 16.47
CA VAL A 161 12.14 -0.15 17.47
C VAL A 161 11.95 1.35 17.75
N TRP A 162 12.19 2.20 16.74
CA TRP A 162 11.94 3.64 16.84
C TRP A 162 10.50 4.01 16.45
N ALA A 163 9.87 3.18 15.62
CA ALA A 163 8.47 3.31 15.23
C ALA A 163 7.78 1.94 15.26
N ASP A 164 6.46 1.96 15.47
CA ASP A 164 5.63 0.76 15.43
C ASP A 164 5.59 0.15 14.03
N HIS A 165 5.41 -1.18 13.94
CA HIS A 165 5.33 -1.91 12.67
C HIS A 165 4.17 -1.45 11.79
N THR A 166 3.07 -0.98 12.38
CA THR A 166 1.92 -0.42 11.67
C THR A 166 2.25 0.87 10.90
N ARG A 167 3.39 1.50 11.18
CA ARG A 167 3.89 2.69 10.48
C ARG A 167 4.84 2.36 9.34
N GLN A 168 5.16 1.08 9.11
CA GLN A 168 6.12 0.68 8.09
C GLN A 168 5.56 0.85 6.69
N VAL A 169 6.29 1.58 5.84
CA VAL A 169 6.03 1.71 4.40
C VAL A 169 7.04 0.87 3.60
N GLY A 170 6.56 0.08 2.67
CA GLY A 170 7.39 -0.76 1.81
C GLY A 170 6.74 -2.10 1.48
N THR A 171 7.45 -2.98 0.78
CA THR A 171 6.96 -4.30 0.36
C THR A 171 6.60 -5.24 1.53
N THR A 172 7.19 -5.04 2.69
CA THR A 172 6.92 -5.82 3.92
C THR A 172 6.12 -5.04 4.96
N GLY A 173 5.64 -3.87 4.59
CA GLY A 173 4.77 -3.00 5.36
C GLY A 173 3.54 -2.61 4.55
N GLN A 174 3.08 -1.39 4.73
CA GLN A 174 1.96 -0.85 3.98
C GLN A 174 2.41 -0.28 2.63
N THR A 175 1.60 -0.51 1.60
CA THR A 175 1.72 0.18 0.31
C THR A 175 0.77 1.38 0.31
N VAL A 176 1.31 2.55 -0.01
CA VAL A 176 0.62 3.83 0.10
C VAL A 176 0.67 4.59 -1.23
N SER A 177 -0.34 5.44 -1.44
CA SER A 177 -0.44 6.33 -2.61
C SER A 177 -1.04 7.68 -2.22
N PRO A 178 -0.39 8.42 -1.28
CA PRO A 178 -0.87 9.72 -0.84
C PRO A 178 -0.73 10.78 -1.94
N LYS A 179 -1.44 11.90 -1.78
CA LYS A 179 -1.25 13.10 -2.60
C LYS A 179 0.14 13.72 -2.38
N LEU A 180 0.64 13.64 -1.14
CA LEU A 180 1.98 14.14 -0.78
C LEU A 180 2.72 13.10 0.07
N TYR A 181 3.91 12.73 -0.36
CA TYR A 181 4.83 11.89 0.39
C TYR A 181 6.13 12.64 0.68
N VAL A 182 6.43 12.88 1.95
CA VAL A 182 7.68 13.54 2.37
C VAL A 182 8.64 12.49 2.93
N ALA A 183 9.71 12.18 2.21
CA ALA A 183 10.72 11.20 2.59
C ALA A 183 11.87 11.88 3.34
N CYS A 184 11.96 11.69 4.65
CA CYS A 184 12.94 12.34 5.53
C CYS A 184 14.07 11.39 5.90
N GLY A 185 15.26 11.60 5.37
CA GLY A 185 16.44 10.76 5.63
C GLY A 185 16.29 9.30 5.17
N ILE A 186 15.53 9.09 4.11
CA ILE A 186 15.31 7.80 3.45
C ILE A 186 16.27 7.68 2.27
N SER A 187 16.99 6.55 2.17
CA SER A 187 17.92 6.31 1.08
C SER A 187 17.28 5.96 -0.26
N GLY A 188 16.07 5.39 -0.25
CA GLY A 188 15.40 4.95 -1.47
C GLY A 188 15.69 3.49 -1.85
N ALA A 189 15.83 2.60 -0.87
CA ALA A 189 15.89 1.17 -1.14
C ALA A 189 14.65 0.71 -1.93
N ILE A 190 14.83 -0.20 -2.89
CA ILE A 190 13.80 -0.65 -3.84
C ILE A 190 12.54 -1.12 -3.11
N GLN A 191 12.70 -1.79 -1.96
CA GLN A 191 11.60 -2.28 -1.15
C GLN A 191 10.75 -1.15 -0.57
N HIS A 192 11.38 -0.03 -0.20
CA HIS A 192 10.68 1.16 0.27
C HIS A 192 9.98 1.87 -0.89
N LEU A 193 10.70 2.07 -2.00
CA LEU A 193 10.15 2.71 -3.21
C LEU A 193 8.93 1.95 -3.73
N ALA A 194 8.94 0.62 -3.73
CA ALA A 194 7.80 -0.19 -4.15
C ALA A 194 6.53 0.09 -3.33
N GLY A 195 6.68 0.50 -2.07
CA GLY A 195 5.57 0.84 -1.19
C GLY A 195 5.04 2.26 -1.34
N MET A 196 5.76 3.20 -2.00
CA MET A 196 5.34 4.61 -2.05
C MET A 196 5.42 5.27 -3.43
N LYS A 197 6.00 4.63 -4.44
CA LYS A 197 6.24 5.20 -5.77
C LYS A 197 4.98 5.64 -6.55
N LYS A 198 3.78 5.35 -6.02
CA LYS A 198 2.50 5.78 -6.58
C LYS A 198 1.95 7.03 -5.89
N SER A 199 2.73 7.64 -4.99
CA SER A 199 2.40 8.96 -4.45
C SER A 199 2.30 9.98 -5.59
N GLU A 200 1.35 10.91 -5.51
CA GLU A 200 1.14 11.90 -6.58
C GLU A 200 2.28 12.94 -6.61
N PHE A 201 2.81 13.30 -5.42
CA PHE A 201 3.92 14.23 -5.29
C PHE A 201 4.88 13.77 -4.20
N VAL A 202 6.17 13.71 -4.50
CA VAL A 202 7.20 13.20 -3.59
C VAL A 202 8.24 14.30 -3.32
N VAL A 203 8.40 14.62 -2.05
CA VAL A 203 9.48 15.48 -1.55
C VAL A 203 10.47 14.61 -0.80
N ALA A 204 11.73 14.63 -1.18
CA ALA A 204 12.81 13.95 -0.45
C ALA A 204 13.72 14.98 0.24
N ILE A 205 14.00 14.76 1.53
CA ILE A 205 14.93 15.54 2.33
C ILE A 205 16.07 14.61 2.71
N ASN A 206 17.26 14.87 2.18
CA ASN A 206 18.44 14.02 2.41
C ASN A 206 19.72 14.87 2.38
N THR A 207 20.72 14.50 3.15
CA THR A 207 22.05 15.10 3.07
C THR A 207 22.86 14.58 1.87
N ASP A 208 22.53 13.37 1.40
CA ASP A 208 23.14 12.76 0.23
C ASP A 208 22.32 13.11 -1.02
N LYS A 209 22.89 13.95 -1.90
CA LYS A 209 22.26 14.36 -3.16
C LYS A 209 22.14 13.21 -4.18
N ASP A 210 22.96 12.17 -4.04
CA ASP A 210 23.01 11.02 -4.94
C ASP A 210 22.19 9.82 -4.38
N ALA A 211 21.46 10.02 -3.29
CA ALA A 211 20.59 8.98 -2.72
C ALA A 211 19.50 8.56 -3.73
N PRO A 212 19.27 7.24 -3.93
CA PRO A 212 18.30 6.73 -4.91
C PRO A 212 16.85 7.26 -4.75
N ILE A 213 16.49 7.77 -3.58
CA ILE A 213 15.19 8.42 -3.36
C ILE A 213 15.01 9.65 -4.25
N GLY A 214 16.09 10.32 -4.62
CA GLY A 214 16.09 11.48 -5.52
C GLY A 214 15.63 11.14 -6.94
N GLU A 215 15.78 9.88 -7.39
CA GLU A 215 15.34 9.45 -8.73
C GLU A 215 13.80 9.40 -8.86
N VAL A 216 13.08 9.31 -7.74
CA VAL A 216 11.61 9.24 -7.70
C VAL A 216 10.98 10.48 -7.07
N ALA A 217 11.79 11.41 -6.55
CA ALA A 217 11.32 12.63 -5.93
C ALA A 217 11.05 13.72 -6.98
N ASP A 218 9.89 14.38 -6.88
CA ASP A 218 9.59 15.60 -7.65
C ASP A 218 10.42 16.79 -7.16
N VAL A 219 10.74 16.79 -5.85
CA VAL A 219 11.61 17.79 -5.22
C VAL A 219 12.60 17.10 -4.29
N LEU A 220 13.88 17.29 -4.54
CA LEU A 220 14.96 16.87 -3.65
C LEU A 220 15.53 18.07 -2.90
N VAL A 221 15.43 18.05 -1.58
CA VAL A 221 16.02 19.03 -0.66
C VAL A 221 17.31 18.45 -0.09
N VAL A 222 18.45 19.00 -0.49
CA VAL A 222 19.75 18.58 0.03
C VAL A 222 20.07 19.41 1.28
N ALA A 223 19.69 18.88 2.46
CA ALA A 223 19.83 19.57 3.73
C ALA A 223 19.88 18.59 4.93
N ASP A 224 20.35 19.06 6.08
CA ASP A 224 20.16 18.35 7.35
C ASP A 224 18.67 18.50 7.75
N LEU A 225 17.99 17.38 7.83
CA LEU A 225 16.56 17.33 8.18
C LEU A 225 16.27 17.92 9.58
N LYS A 226 17.25 17.89 10.50
CA LYS A 226 17.10 18.42 11.88
C LYS A 226 17.07 19.96 11.91
N GLU A 227 17.59 20.61 10.89
CA GLU A 227 17.55 22.06 10.73
C GLU A 227 16.38 22.45 9.82
N PHE A 228 16.23 21.74 8.70
CA PHE A 228 15.27 22.08 7.66
C PHE A 228 13.81 21.83 8.11
N ILE A 229 13.52 20.65 8.71
CA ILE A 229 12.14 20.29 9.04
C ILE A 229 11.53 21.21 10.12
N PRO A 230 12.20 21.54 11.22
CA PRO A 230 11.66 22.51 12.19
C PRO A 230 11.35 23.87 11.57
N ALA A 231 12.27 24.41 10.75
CA ALA A 231 12.05 25.68 10.07
C ALA A 231 10.86 25.63 9.08
N LEU A 232 10.70 24.51 8.36
CA LEU A 232 9.55 24.30 7.50
C LEU A 232 8.24 24.20 8.29
N THR A 233 8.26 23.46 9.39
CA THR A 233 7.08 23.29 10.27
C THR A 233 6.62 24.60 10.87
N GLU A 234 7.55 25.43 11.34
CA GLU A 234 7.24 26.78 11.86
C GLU A 234 6.61 27.65 10.76
N ARG A 235 7.12 27.57 9.53
CA ARG A 235 6.59 28.37 8.43
C ARG A 235 5.20 27.91 7.96
N LEU A 236 4.87 26.62 8.12
CA LEU A 236 3.55 26.08 7.80
C LEU A 236 2.50 26.43 8.89
N ALA A 237 2.95 26.69 10.12
CA ALA A 237 2.09 27.05 11.23
C ALA A 237 1.80 28.57 11.33
N ALA A 238 2.50 29.39 10.54
CA ALA A 238 2.37 30.84 10.48
C ALA A 238 1.34 31.29 9.43
#